data_4e2341dda66fb03097663fd443637ea6
#
_entry.id   4e2341dda66fb03097663fd443637ea6
#
_cell.length_a   1.000
_cell.length_b   1.000
_cell.length_c   1.000
_cell.angle_alpha   90.00
_cell.angle_beta   90.00
_cell.angle_gamma   90.00
#
_symmetry.space_group_name_H-M   'P 1'
#
loop_
_entity.id
_entity.type
_entity.pdbx_description
1 polymer ?
#
loop_
_entity_poly.entity_id
_entity_poly.type
_entity_poly.pdbx_seq_one_letter_code
_entity_poly.pdbx_strand_id
1 'polypeptide(L)'
;MVATARSIKKEHPNAKVVFIGPCAAKKLEAMRKTVRSDVDFVITFEELDAMFEARGIDPKTIESQGHLHDATGAGRGYAVAGGVSQAIENCIHEYYPDVEVLIEHVEGLDECKKVLMLAKAGRKNGYLIEGMGCPGGCVAGAGTLIPVPNAKKEVQQIVKDSTKNCLRNNYGR
;
A
#
# COMPACT_ATOMS: atom_id res chain seq x y z
N MET A 1 4.05 -5.49 -0.79
CA MET A 1 4.85 -5.83 -2.00
C MET A 1 5.21 -7.31 -2.03
N VAL A 2 6.09 -7.80 -1.16
CA VAL A 2 6.62 -9.18 -1.24
C VAL A 2 5.53 -10.26 -1.11
N ALA A 3 4.58 -10.13 -0.17
CA ALA A 3 3.50 -11.10 0.00
C ALA A 3 2.66 -11.27 -1.28
N THR A 4 2.28 -10.17 -1.91
CA THR A 4 1.54 -10.17 -3.19
C THR A 4 2.37 -10.77 -4.32
N ALA A 5 3.67 -10.43 -4.40
CA ALA A 5 4.58 -10.99 -5.39
C ALA A 5 4.69 -12.52 -5.27
N ARG A 6 4.79 -13.03 -4.04
CA ARG A 6 4.81 -14.49 -3.78
C ARG A 6 3.51 -15.17 -4.19
N SER A 7 2.38 -14.55 -3.90
CA SER A 7 1.07 -15.07 -4.34
C SER A 7 1.02 -15.18 -5.86
N ILE A 8 1.39 -14.11 -6.57
CA ILE A 8 1.41 -14.10 -8.04
C ILE A 8 2.33 -15.18 -8.59
N LYS A 9 3.56 -15.31 -8.07
CA LYS A 9 4.51 -16.33 -8.56
C LYS A 9 4.13 -17.75 -8.18
N LYS A 10 3.31 -17.93 -7.14
CA LYS A 10 2.76 -19.26 -6.81
C LYS A 10 1.75 -19.72 -7.88
N GLU A 11 0.94 -18.82 -8.39
CA GLU A 11 -0.05 -19.10 -9.44
C GLU A 11 0.57 -19.05 -10.84
N HIS A 12 1.54 -18.15 -11.03
CA HIS A 12 2.25 -17.90 -12.30
C HIS A 12 3.77 -17.96 -12.10
N PRO A 13 4.39 -19.14 -12.03
CA PRO A 13 5.83 -19.30 -11.66
C PRO A 13 6.80 -18.54 -12.55
N ASN A 14 6.45 -18.32 -13.82
CA ASN A 14 7.28 -17.62 -14.80
C ASN A 14 6.99 -16.11 -14.89
N ALA A 15 6.06 -15.58 -14.08
CA ALA A 15 5.72 -14.16 -14.10
C ALA A 15 6.89 -13.29 -13.65
N LYS A 16 7.09 -12.18 -14.34
CA LYS A 16 7.96 -11.09 -13.90
C LYS A 16 7.14 -10.10 -13.11
N VAL A 17 7.52 -9.88 -11.85
CA VAL A 17 6.81 -8.99 -10.95
C VAL A 17 7.52 -7.66 -10.89
N VAL A 18 6.82 -6.61 -11.29
CA VAL A 18 7.28 -5.22 -11.23
C VAL A 18 6.43 -4.47 -10.20
N PHE A 19 7.07 -3.90 -9.19
CA PHE A 19 6.41 -2.98 -8.26
C PHE A 19 6.56 -1.55 -8.76
N ILE A 20 5.44 -0.86 -8.93
CA ILE A 20 5.42 0.57 -9.29
C ILE A 20 4.79 1.33 -8.12
N GLY A 21 5.48 2.36 -7.62
CA GLY A 21 4.98 3.14 -6.50
C GLY A 21 5.94 4.22 -6.02
N PRO A 22 5.54 5.08 -5.09
CA PRO A 22 6.33 6.27 -4.70
C PRO A 22 7.51 5.96 -3.75
N CYS A 23 7.86 4.71 -3.53
CA CYS A 23 8.74 4.30 -2.43
C CYS A 23 10.14 3.87 -2.88
N ALA A 24 11.16 4.69 -2.66
CA ALA A 24 12.56 4.33 -2.90
C ALA A 24 13.06 3.19 -2.00
N ALA A 25 12.58 3.08 -0.75
CA ALA A 25 12.96 2.01 0.17
C ALA A 25 12.57 0.61 -0.33
N LYS A 26 11.56 0.50 -1.21
CA LYS A 26 11.17 -0.76 -1.86
C LYS A 26 12.26 -1.32 -2.78
N LYS A 27 13.13 -0.49 -3.33
CA LYS A 27 14.31 -0.92 -4.09
C LYS A 27 15.26 -1.71 -3.19
N LEU A 28 15.57 -1.19 -2.01
CA LEU A 28 16.41 -1.88 -1.03
C LEU A 28 15.75 -3.16 -0.49
N GLU A 29 14.44 -3.14 -0.28
CA GLU A 29 13.69 -4.33 0.13
C GLU A 29 13.80 -5.44 -0.93
N ALA A 30 13.60 -5.12 -2.21
CA ALA A 30 13.70 -6.08 -3.30
C ALA A 30 15.11 -6.67 -3.49
N MET A 31 16.15 -5.93 -3.09
CA MET A 31 17.55 -6.40 -3.15
C MET A 31 17.93 -7.38 -2.05
N ARG A 32 17.13 -7.53 -1.00
CA ARG A 32 17.43 -8.46 0.10
C ARG A 32 17.47 -9.90 -0.39
N LYS A 33 18.45 -10.68 0.07
CA LYS A 33 18.63 -12.08 -0.33
C LYS A 33 17.38 -12.94 -0.17
N THR A 34 16.56 -12.64 0.84
CA THR A 34 15.35 -13.41 1.18
C THR A 34 14.14 -13.10 0.30
N VAL A 35 14.17 -12.02 -0.50
CA VAL A 35 13.01 -11.57 -1.28
C VAL A 35 13.32 -11.20 -2.74
N ARG A 36 14.58 -11.14 -3.13
CA ARG A 36 15.00 -10.70 -4.47
C ARG A 36 14.49 -11.60 -5.62
N SER A 37 14.10 -12.83 -5.33
CA SER A 37 13.50 -13.74 -6.30
C SER A 37 11.99 -13.54 -6.45
N ASP A 38 11.36 -12.80 -5.53
CA ASP A 38 9.91 -12.60 -5.53
C ASP A 38 9.52 -11.35 -6.33
N VAL A 39 10.35 -10.29 -6.26
CA VAL A 39 10.12 -9.02 -6.97
C VAL A 39 11.28 -8.80 -7.93
N ASP A 40 11.00 -8.75 -9.22
CA ASP A 40 12.05 -8.63 -10.24
C ASP A 40 12.51 -7.17 -10.40
N PHE A 41 11.57 -6.21 -10.37
CA PHE A 41 11.88 -4.78 -10.53
C PHE A 41 11.06 -3.91 -9.58
N VAL A 42 11.63 -2.77 -9.21
CA VAL A 42 10.95 -1.70 -8.49
C VAL A 42 11.17 -0.40 -9.24
N ILE A 43 10.09 0.26 -9.63
CA ILE A 43 10.07 1.52 -10.38
C ILE A 43 9.30 2.54 -9.55
N THR A 44 9.87 3.74 -9.36
CA THR A 44 9.16 4.86 -8.74
C THR A 44 8.22 5.52 -9.74
N PHE A 45 7.28 6.33 -9.27
CA PHE A 45 6.42 7.12 -10.18
C PHE A 45 7.24 8.09 -11.01
N GLU A 46 8.26 8.72 -10.40
CA GLU A 46 9.19 9.62 -11.10
C GLU A 46 9.94 8.90 -12.23
N GLU A 47 10.42 7.67 -11.99
CA GLU A 47 11.08 6.86 -13.02
C GLU A 47 10.11 6.42 -14.11
N LEU A 48 8.87 6.08 -13.76
CA LEU A 48 7.85 5.73 -14.74
C LEU A 48 7.47 6.92 -15.61
N ASP A 49 7.35 8.11 -15.03
CA ASP A 49 7.07 9.34 -15.75
C ASP A 49 8.17 9.65 -16.76
N ALA A 50 9.45 9.54 -16.35
CA ALA A 50 10.59 9.67 -17.24
C ALA A 50 10.58 8.64 -18.40
N MET A 51 10.11 7.40 -18.14
CA MET A 51 9.93 6.39 -19.20
C MET A 51 8.84 6.77 -20.19
N PHE A 52 7.74 7.38 -19.71
CA PHE A 52 6.67 7.89 -20.57
C PHE A 52 7.18 9.06 -21.43
N GLU A 53 7.86 10.02 -20.82
CA GLU A 53 8.47 11.16 -21.53
C GLU A 53 9.42 10.68 -22.63
N ALA A 54 10.32 9.73 -22.33
CA ALA A 54 11.25 9.17 -23.29
C ALA A 54 10.58 8.46 -24.50
N ARG A 55 9.31 8.06 -24.34
CA ARG A 55 8.49 7.44 -25.40
C ARG A 55 7.48 8.39 -26.02
N GLY A 56 7.47 9.67 -25.64
CA GLY A 56 6.49 10.65 -26.11
C GLY A 56 5.06 10.31 -25.69
N ILE A 57 4.88 9.63 -24.56
CA ILE A 57 3.58 9.24 -24.00
C ILE A 57 3.17 10.28 -22.96
N ASP A 58 2.06 10.97 -23.18
CA ASP A 58 1.42 11.82 -22.17
C ASP A 58 0.21 11.07 -21.55
N PRO A 59 0.31 10.61 -20.28
CA PRO A 59 -0.76 9.88 -19.63
C PRO A 59 -2.10 10.64 -19.55
N LYS A 60 -2.06 11.97 -19.61
CA LYS A 60 -3.26 12.82 -19.53
C LYS A 60 -4.09 12.80 -20.81
N THR A 61 -3.48 12.43 -21.93
CA THR A 61 -4.13 12.40 -23.26
C THR A 61 -4.63 11.02 -23.65
N ILE A 62 -4.30 9.98 -22.86
CA ILE A 62 -4.72 8.61 -23.14
C ILE A 62 -6.14 8.40 -22.65
N GLU A 63 -7.01 7.94 -23.54
CA GLU A 63 -8.36 7.54 -23.16
C GLU A 63 -8.33 6.32 -22.23
N SER A 64 -9.09 6.41 -21.14
CA SER A 64 -9.24 5.28 -20.23
C SER A 64 -10.01 4.16 -20.93
N GLN A 65 -9.39 2.97 -21.01
CA GLN A 65 -9.99 1.79 -21.66
C GLN A 65 -10.72 0.86 -20.67
N GLY A 66 -11.14 1.37 -19.54
CA GLY A 66 -11.89 0.61 -18.56
C GLY A 66 -11.68 1.11 -17.14
N HIS A 67 -12.40 0.49 -16.22
CA HIS A 67 -12.29 0.78 -14.79
C HIS A 67 -11.78 -0.45 -14.05
N LEU A 68 -10.86 -0.23 -13.11
CA LEU A 68 -10.39 -1.28 -12.19
C LEU A 68 -11.41 -1.43 -11.06
N HIS A 69 -12.23 -2.49 -11.13
CA HIS A 69 -13.31 -2.72 -10.16
C HIS A 69 -12.96 -3.75 -9.07
N ASP A 70 -11.80 -4.41 -9.15
CA ASP A 70 -11.51 -5.58 -8.32
C ASP A 70 -11.01 -5.25 -6.91
N ALA A 71 -10.42 -4.08 -6.69
CA ALA A 71 -9.96 -3.68 -5.38
C ALA A 71 -11.08 -3.09 -4.52
N THR A 72 -11.05 -3.37 -3.21
CA THR A 72 -11.93 -2.71 -2.24
C THR A 72 -11.52 -1.26 -2.01
N GLY A 73 -12.44 -0.42 -1.54
CA GLY A 73 -12.13 0.94 -1.11
C GLY A 73 -11.05 0.96 -0.03
N ALA A 74 -11.16 0.08 0.97
CA ALA A 74 -10.15 -0.06 2.03
C ALA A 74 -8.77 -0.43 1.45
N GLY A 75 -8.70 -1.37 0.50
CA GLY A 75 -7.43 -1.73 -0.16
C GLY A 75 -6.81 -0.57 -0.95
N ARG A 76 -7.62 0.28 -1.57
CA ARG A 76 -7.15 1.48 -2.28
C ARG A 76 -6.61 2.55 -1.32
N GLY A 77 -7.09 2.57 -0.08
CA GLY A 77 -6.67 3.49 0.97
C GLY A 77 -5.29 3.22 1.57
N TYR A 78 -4.65 2.09 1.28
CA TYR A 78 -3.35 1.68 1.87
C TYR A 78 -2.22 2.68 1.68
N ALA A 79 -2.30 3.54 0.68
CA ALA A 79 -1.27 4.52 0.38
C ALA A 79 -1.25 5.72 1.35
N VAL A 80 -2.30 5.91 2.13
CA VAL A 80 -2.42 6.98 3.13
C VAL A 80 -2.23 6.38 4.52
N ALA A 81 -1.59 7.12 5.43
CA ALA A 81 -1.45 6.71 6.82
C ALA A 81 -2.84 6.48 7.46
N GLY A 82 -2.98 5.41 8.23
CA GLY A 82 -4.25 4.93 8.77
C GLY A 82 -5.02 3.98 7.84
N GLY A 83 -4.66 3.91 6.55
CA GLY A 83 -5.42 3.13 5.58
C GLY A 83 -5.28 1.62 5.72
N VAL A 84 -4.11 1.14 6.14
CA VAL A 84 -3.89 -0.30 6.35
C VAL A 84 -4.62 -0.79 7.59
N SER A 85 -4.49 -0.07 8.70
CA SER A 85 -5.18 -0.41 9.94
C SER A 85 -6.69 -0.33 9.79
N GLN A 86 -7.21 0.68 9.10
CA GLN A 86 -8.64 0.77 8.80
C GLN A 86 -9.16 -0.44 8.01
N ALA A 87 -8.38 -0.91 7.04
CA ALA A 87 -8.76 -2.09 6.27
C ALA A 87 -8.76 -3.36 7.14
N ILE A 88 -7.78 -3.49 8.04
CA ILE A 88 -7.69 -4.63 8.97
C ILE A 88 -8.83 -4.55 10.00
N GLU A 89 -9.12 -3.38 10.54
CA GLU A 89 -10.23 -3.13 11.46
C GLU A 89 -11.56 -3.53 10.83
N ASN A 90 -11.80 -3.08 9.59
CA ASN A 90 -13.00 -3.47 8.84
C ASN A 90 -13.12 -4.99 8.68
N CYS A 91 -12.01 -5.68 8.40
CA CYS A 91 -11.99 -7.14 8.34
C CYS A 91 -12.32 -7.77 9.70
N ILE A 92 -11.72 -7.28 10.78
CA ILE A 92 -11.97 -7.80 12.13
C ILE A 92 -13.44 -7.63 12.47
N HIS A 93 -14.01 -6.48 12.27
CA HIS A 93 -15.44 -6.23 12.54
C HIS A 93 -16.37 -7.10 11.68
N GLU A 94 -15.97 -7.42 10.44
CA GLU A 94 -16.75 -8.29 9.57
C GLU A 94 -16.76 -9.76 10.04
N TYR A 95 -15.61 -10.27 10.49
CA TYR A 95 -15.48 -11.67 10.90
C TYR A 95 -15.68 -11.89 12.38
N TYR A 96 -15.44 -10.87 13.20
CA TYR A 96 -15.48 -10.90 14.66
C TYR A 96 -16.10 -9.61 15.20
N PRO A 97 -17.42 -9.41 15.04
CA PRO A 97 -18.09 -8.14 15.35
C PRO A 97 -18.01 -7.73 16.82
N ASP A 98 -17.81 -8.69 17.73
CA ASP A 98 -17.73 -8.46 19.16
C ASP A 98 -16.30 -8.14 19.65
N VAL A 99 -15.31 -8.11 18.75
CA VAL A 99 -13.92 -7.81 19.11
C VAL A 99 -13.66 -6.31 18.99
N GLU A 100 -13.32 -5.68 20.12
CA GLU A 100 -12.79 -4.33 20.15
C GLU A 100 -11.33 -4.32 19.71
N VAL A 101 -10.99 -3.45 18.76
CA VAL A 101 -9.64 -3.32 18.21
C VAL A 101 -9.00 -2.05 18.75
N LEU A 102 -7.90 -2.20 19.50
CA LEU A 102 -7.08 -1.08 19.92
C LEU A 102 -6.06 -0.77 18.82
N ILE A 103 -6.12 0.43 18.26
CA ILE A 103 -5.26 0.82 17.14
C ILE A 103 -4.28 1.92 17.56
N GLU A 104 -3.04 1.80 17.12
CA GLU A 104 -2.01 2.82 17.24
C GLU A 104 -1.46 3.14 15.84
N HIS A 105 -1.49 4.41 15.47
CA HIS A 105 -0.90 4.91 14.23
C HIS A 105 0.38 5.68 14.54
N VAL A 106 1.46 5.33 13.86
CA VAL A 106 2.73 6.06 13.99
C VAL A 106 3.33 6.36 12.63
N GLU A 107 3.83 7.56 12.48
CA GLU A 107 4.39 8.08 11.24
C GLU A 107 5.81 8.59 11.47
N GLY A 108 6.70 8.24 10.53
CA GLY A 108 8.13 8.51 10.66
C GLY A 108 8.88 7.41 11.41
N LEU A 109 10.15 7.21 11.04
CA LEU A 109 10.97 6.10 11.56
C LEU A 109 11.24 6.21 13.06
N ASP A 110 11.38 7.42 13.60
CA ASP A 110 11.66 7.63 15.02
C ASP A 110 10.45 7.27 15.89
N GLU A 111 9.24 7.64 15.46
CA GLU A 111 8.01 7.27 16.17
C GLU A 111 7.74 5.77 16.05
N CYS A 112 7.97 5.17 14.88
CA CYS A 112 7.91 3.71 14.72
C CYS A 112 8.87 3.00 15.68
N LYS A 113 10.10 3.50 15.84
CA LYS A 113 11.07 2.94 16.77
C LYS A 113 10.58 3.05 18.22
N LYS A 114 10.02 4.20 18.62
CA LYS A 114 9.50 4.41 19.99
C LYS A 114 8.37 3.43 20.30
N VAL A 115 7.38 3.30 19.40
CA VAL A 115 6.24 2.40 19.65
C VAL A 115 6.68 0.95 19.69
N LEU A 116 7.64 0.53 18.86
CA LEU A 116 8.20 -0.82 18.91
C LEU A 116 8.93 -1.10 20.23
N MET A 117 9.63 -0.11 20.82
CA MET A 117 10.22 -0.25 22.14
C MET A 117 9.13 -0.41 23.23
N LEU A 118 8.04 0.34 23.14
CA LEU A 118 6.89 0.17 24.06
C LEU A 118 6.24 -1.19 23.92
N ALA A 119 6.07 -1.67 22.70
CA ALA A 119 5.53 -3.00 22.41
C ALA A 119 6.44 -4.11 22.98
N LYS A 120 7.77 -3.98 22.79
CA LYS A 120 8.75 -4.89 23.38
C LYS A 120 8.70 -4.91 24.93
N ALA A 121 8.38 -3.77 25.55
CA ALA A 121 8.20 -3.63 26.98
C ALA A 121 6.82 -4.12 27.49
N GLY A 122 5.98 -4.71 26.61
CA GLY A 122 4.65 -5.21 26.95
C GLY A 122 3.57 -4.14 27.11
N ARG A 123 3.88 -2.87 26.82
CA ARG A 123 2.92 -1.75 27.03
C ARG A 123 1.90 -1.60 25.90
N LYS A 124 2.04 -2.36 24.80
CA LYS A 124 1.16 -2.33 23.64
C LYS A 124 0.58 -3.71 23.31
N ASN A 125 0.43 -4.57 24.33
CA ASN A 125 -0.21 -5.88 24.14
C ASN A 125 -1.67 -5.68 23.73
N GLY A 126 -2.11 -6.43 22.71
CA GLY A 126 -3.47 -6.32 22.16
C GLY A 126 -3.69 -5.17 21.18
N TYR A 127 -2.67 -4.35 20.90
CA TYR A 127 -2.76 -3.28 19.91
C TYR A 127 -2.45 -3.78 18.50
N LEU A 128 -3.24 -3.31 17.53
CA LEU A 128 -2.86 -3.28 16.12
C LEU A 128 -2.02 -2.02 15.91
N ILE A 129 -0.75 -2.19 15.56
CA ILE A 129 0.17 -1.07 15.34
C ILE A 129 0.40 -0.90 13.85
N GLU A 130 0.01 0.24 13.30
CA GLU A 130 0.37 0.67 11.95
C GLU A 130 1.55 1.63 12.00
N GLY A 131 2.68 1.25 11.37
CA GLY A 131 3.86 2.10 11.25
C GLY A 131 4.11 2.49 9.79
N MET A 132 4.09 3.81 9.50
CA MET A 132 4.45 4.37 8.21
C MET A 132 5.80 5.07 8.29
N GLY A 133 6.78 4.64 7.49
CA GLY A 133 8.10 5.26 7.45
C GLY A 133 8.08 6.70 6.94
N CYS A 134 7.15 7.04 6.06
CA CYS A 134 6.94 8.39 5.53
C CYS A 134 5.76 9.05 6.24
N PRO A 135 5.92 10.25 6.84
CA PRO A 135 4.79 11.01 7.40
C PRO A 135 3.75 11.34 6.32
N GLY A 136 2.53 10.91 6.54
CA GLY A 136 1.45 11.01 5.55
C GLY A 136 1.13 9.71 4.82
N GLY A 137 1.95 8.68 4.98
CA GLY A 137 1.84 7.39 4.31
C GLY A 137 2.68 7.29 3.03
N CYS A 138 2.43 6.27 2.22
CA CYS A 138 3.18 6.03 0.98
C CYS A 138 3.03 7.16 -0.05
N VAL A 139 1.94 7.91 -0.02
CA VAL A 139 1.75 9.12 -0.86
C VAL A 139 2.80 10.20 -0.63
N ALA A 140 3.53 10.15 0.50
CA ALA A 140 4.65 11.02 0.83
C ALA A 140 6.03 10.40 0.52
N GLY A 141 6.07 9.30 -0.24
CA GLY A 141 7.31 8.63 -0.63
C GLY A 141 8.18 9.50 -1.53
N ALA A 142 9.49 9.20 -1.55
CA ALA A 142 10.50 10.00 -2.27
C ALA A 142 10.30 10.07 -3.80
N GLY A 143 9.59 9.09 -4.39
CA GLY A 143 9.30 9.05 -5.84
C GLY A 143 7.89 9.55 -6.20
N THR A 144 7.28 10.40 -5.38
CA THR A 144 5.97 11.03 -5.61
C THR A 144 6.11 12.23 -6.54
N LEU A 145 5.13 12.43 -7.44
CA LEU A 145 5.13 13.50 -8.44
C LEU A 145 4.30 14.73 -8.03
N ILE A 146 3.43 14.60 -7.02
CA ILE A 146 2.52 15.67 -6.61
C ILE A 146 2.61 15.93 -5.10
N PRO A 147 2.22 17.11 -4.61
CA PRO A 147 2.20 17.44 -3.19
C PRO A 147 1.36 16.46 -2.38
N VAL A 148 1.86 16.09 -1.20
CA VAL A 148 1.23 15.10 -0.30
C VAL A 148 -0.25 15.39 -0.01
N PRO A 149 -0.68 16.64 0.28
CA PRO A 149 -2.10 16.93 0.50
C PRO A 149 -2.99 16.62 -0.70
N ASN A 150 -2.49 16.88 -1.91
CA ASN A 150 -3.20 16.58 -3.15
C ASN A 150 -3.30 15.07 -3.36
N ALA A 151 -2.18 14.34 -3.20
CA ALA A 151 -2.16 12.89 -3.30
C ALA A 151 -3.12 12.21 -2.30
N LYS A 152 -3.16 12.69 -1.05
CA LYS A 152 -4.12 12.21 -0.04
C LYS A 152 -5.56 12.41 -0.49
N LYS A 153 -5.89 13.60 -1.00
CA LYS A 153 -7.23 13.93 -1.47
C LYS A 153 -7.68 13.02 -2.61
N GLU A 154 -6.81 12.81 -3.59
CA GLU A 154 -7.09 11.94 -4.74
C GLU A 154 -7.31 10.48 -4.29
N VAL A 155 -6.44 9.94 -3.42
CA VAL A 155 -6.63 8.58 -2.88
C VAL A 155 -7.94 8.47 -2.10
N GLN A 156 -8.27 9.46 -1.27
CA GLN A 156 -9.53 9.46 -0.51
C GLN A 156 -10.76 9.54 -1.43
N GLN A 157 -10.66 10.25 -2.56
CA GLN A 157 -11.72 10.28 -3.55
C GLN A 157 -11.92 8.91 -4.20
N ILE A 158 -10.83 8.26 -4.64
CA ILE A 158 -10.86 6.90 -5.20
C ILE A 158 -11.43 5.88 -4.20
N VAL A 159 -11.12 6.02 -2.91
CA VAL A 159 -11.69 5.18 -1.85
C VAL A 159 -13.22 5.36 -1.77
N LYS A 160 -13.71 6.61 -1.78
CA LYS A 160 -15.14 6.93 -1.74
C LYS A 160 -15.89 6.41 -2.98
N ASP A 161 -15.28 6.52 -4.14
CA ASP A 161 -15.87 6.10 -5.41
C ASP A 161 -15.83 4.58 -5.62
N SER A 162 -15.17 3.85 -4.71
CA SER A 162 -15.07 2.40 -4.80
C SER A 162 -16.42 1.72 -4.52
N THR A 163 -16.85 0.89 -5.44
CA THR A 163 -18.12 0.15 -5.34
C THR A 163 -18.06 -1.06 -4.41
N LYS A 164 -16.83 -1.56 -4.13
CA LYS A 164 -16.59 -2.72 -3.26
C LYS A 164 -16.04 -2.25 -1.92
N ASN A 165 -16.82 -2.38 -0.87
CA ASN A 165 -16.41 -1.97 0.48
C ASN A 165 -15.96 -3.12 1.37
N CYS A 166 -16.21 -4.38 0.97
CA CYS A 166 -16.03 -5.57 1.79
C CYS A 166 -15.17 -6.62 1.07
N LEU A 167 -14.33 -7.34 1.83
CA LEU A 167 -13.46 -8.39 1.31
C LEU A 167 -14.24 -9.61 0.80
N ARG A 168 -15.38 -9.94 1.42
CA ARG A 168 -16.21 -11.09 1.01
C ARG A 168 -16.68 -11.00 -0.43
N ASN A 169 -16.83 -9.79 -0.97
CA ASN A 169 -17.28 -9.58 -2.34
C ASN A 169 -16.20 -9.80 -3.40
N ASN A 170 -14.92 -9.97 -3.01
CA ASN A 170 -13.81 -10.09 -3.93
C ASN A 170 -13.35 -11.53 -4.20
N TYR A 171 -13.63 -12.44 -3.29
CA TYR A 171 -13.32 -13.86 -3.46
C TYR A 171 -14.63 -14.60 -3.60
N GLY A 172 -15.09 -14.72 -4.86
CA GLY A 172 -16.19 -15.63 -5.18
C GLY A 172 -15.88 -17.02 -4.60
N ARG A 173 -16.90 -17.65 -4.00
CA ARG A 173 -16.84 -19.02 -3.50
C ARG A 173 -16.53 -19.98 -4.61
#